data_f3df16ccfbe95eaa69fa5a21d0c9d09c
#
_entry.id   f3df16ccfbe95eaa69fa5a21d0c9d09c
#
_cell.length_a   1.000
_cell.length_b   1.000
_cell.length_c   1.000
_cell.angle_alpha   90.00
_cell.angle_beta   90.00
_cell.angle_gamma   90.00
#
_symmetry.space_group_name_H-M   'P 1'
#
loop_
_entity.id
_entity.type
_entity.pdbx_description
1 polymer ?
#
loop_
_entity_poly.entity_id
_entity_poly.type
_entity_poly.pdbx_seq_one_letter_code
_entity_poly.pdbx_strand_id
1 'polypeptide(L)'
;MNDWTFICRVDDIPVLGARRVRRPAGTDVAIFRTEDDRVFALLDRCPHKGGPLSQGIVFGEHVACPLHNWAISLVDGEARAPDIGCATRFAVRVEAGVVSLLGSELATLGIDKAALAGVDPATARGMTATLSSNPRASSPSDANPCPSSCAQSQDPRVATPIFSV
;
A
#
# COMPACT_ATOMS: atom_id res chain seq x y z
N MET A 1 0.81 14.87 20.28
CA MET A 1 1.67 13.67 20.43
C MET A 1 2.02 13.18 19.04
N ASN A 2 3.30 13.00 18.75
CA ASN A 2 3.73 12.55 17.43
C ASN A 2 3.45 11.06 17.28
N ASP A 3 2.46 10.72 16.49
CA ASP A 3 2.07 9.34 16.17
C ASP A 3 2.95 8.72 15.04
N TRP A 4 4.20 9.19 14.93
CA TRP A 4 5.14 8.68 13.95
C TRP A 4 5.85 7.42 14.47
N THR A 5 5.63 6.32 13.78
CA THR A 5 6.22 5.02 14.11
C THR A 5 7.47 4.80 13.27
N PHE A 6 8.60 4.56 13.93
CA PHE A 6 9.84 4.15 13.26
C PHE A 6 9.64 2.85 12.49
N ILE A 7 10.09 2.81 11.26
CA ILE A 7 9.99 1.62 10.40
C ILE A 7 11.37 1.04 10.05
N CYS A 8 12.23 1.85 9.43
CA CYS A 8 13.54 1.42 8.96
C CYS A 8 14.42 2.64 8.63
N ARG A 9 15.62 2.39 8.19
CA ARG A 9 16.48 3.42 7.58
C ARG A 9 16.26 3.44 6.07
N VAL A 10 16.56 4.57 5.43
CA VAL A 10 16.50 4.68 3.96
C VAL A 10 17.40 3.64 3.29
N ASP A 11 18.59 3.39 3.89
CA ASP A 11 19.58 2.42 3.39
C ASP A 11 19.09 0.96 3.47
N ASP A 12 18.08 0.69 4.28
CA ASP A 12 17.44 -0.65 4.35
C ASP A 12 16.49 -0.90 3.19
N ILE A 13 16.24 0.11 2.35
CA ILE A 13 15.38 0.01 1.17
C ILE A 13 16.27 0.06 -0.06
N PRO A 14 16.26 -0.96 -0.93
CA PRO A 14 17.04 -0.94 -2.17
C PRO A 14 16.67 0.27 -3.03
N VAL A 15 17.67 0.90 -3.65
CA VAL A 15 17.42 1.95 -4.67
C VAL A 15 16.64 1.33 -5.83
N LEU A 16 15.63 2.04 -6.33
CA LEU A 16 14.65 1.54 -7.32
C LEU A 16 13.99 0.22 -6.88
N GLY A 17 13.77 0.08 -5.58
CA GLY A 17 13.20 -1.12 -4.98
C GLY A 17 12.19 -0.81 -3.90
N ALA A 18 11.78 -1.87 -3.23
CA ALA A 18 10.79 -1.80 -2.17
C ALA A 18 11.16 -2.62 -0.94
N ARG A 19 10.64 -2.21 0.20
CA ARG A 19 10.63 -2.96 1.44
C ARG A 19 9.21 -3.20 1.91
N ARG A 20 8.88 -4.43 2.22
CA ARG A 20 7.58 -4.81 2.77
C ARG A 20 7.56 -4.66 4.28
N VAL A 21 6.56 -3.99 4.79
CA VAL A 21 6.30 -3.78 6.22
C VAL A 21 5.06 -4.58 6.61
N ARG A 22 5.27 -5.59 7.43
CA ARG A 22 4.17 -6.41 7.94
C ARG A 22 3.38 -5.66 9.00
N ARG A 23 2.08 -5.85 8.97
CA ARG A 23 1.16 -5.32 9.99
C ARG A 23 0.45 -6.46 10.71
N PRO A 24 0.07 -6.26 11.98
CA PRO A 24 -0.68 -7.27 12.73
C PRO A 24 -2.09 -7.51 12.17
N ALA A 25 -2.67 -6.52 11.50
CA ALA A 25 -3.98 -6.60 10.87
C ALA A 25 -3.98 -5.93 9.49
N GLY A 26 -4.74 -6.51 8.56
CA GLY A 26 -4.90 -6.00 7.20
C GLY A 26 -3.75 -6.33 6.25
N THR A 27 -3.78 -5.72 5.08
CA THR A 27 -2.74 -5.87 4.06
C THR A 27 -1.46 -5.13 4.47
N ASP A 28 -0.30 -5.71 4.21
CA ASP A 28 0.99 -5.11 4.49
C ASP A 28 1.19 -3.78 3.73
N VAL A 29 2.18 -3.02 4.13
CA VAL A 29 2.58 -1.77 3.48
C VAL A 29 3.87 -1.99 2.71
N ALA A 30 3.94 -1.49 1.48
CA ALA A 30 5.15 -1.44 0.69
C ALA A 30 5.77 -0.04 0.77
N ILE A 31 7.03 0.04 1.15
CA ILE A 31 7.82 1.27 1.14
C ILE A 31 8.75 1.20 -0.05
N PHE A 32 8.74 2.23 -0.89
CA PHE A 32 9.51 2.33 -2.12
C PHE A 32 10.58 3.42 -2.00
N ARG A 33 11.73 3.17 -2.61
CA ARG A 33 12.80 4.15 -2.76
C ARG A 33 13.06 4.38 -4.24
N THR A 34 13.02 5.64 -4.66
CA THR A 34 13.35 6.05 -6.02
C THR A 34 14.86 6.21 -6.21
N GLU A 35 15.28 6.48 -7.44
CA GLU A 35 16.69 6.70 -7.78
C GLU A 35 17.28 7.95 -7.08
N ASP A 36 16.44 8.95 -6.86
CA ASP A 36 16.77 10.21 -6.17
C ASP A 36 16.54 10.16 -4.65
N ASP A 37 16.51 8.95 -4.08
CA ASP A 37 16.36 8.70 -2.64
C ASP A 37 15.06 9.18 -2.00
N ARG A 38 14.04 9.48 -2.80
CA ARG A 38 12.71 9.77 -2.28
C ARG A 38 12.02 8.49 -1.84
N VAL A 39 11.30 8.58 -0.75
CA VAL A 39 10.62 7.43 -0.14
C VAL A 39 9.11 7.62 -0.17
N PHE A 40 8.40 6.59 -0.61
CA PHE A 40 6.94 6.55 -0.68
C PHE A 40 6.41 5.28 -0.02
N ALA A 41 5.16 5.30 0.43
CA ALA A 41 4.53 4.13 1.00
C ALA A 41 3.12 3.95 0.46
N LEU A 42 2.85 2.75 -0.04
CA LEU A 42 1.53 2.34 -0.53
C LEU A 42 1.08 1.05 0.17
N LEU A 43 -0.23 0.81 0.18
CA LEU A 43 -0.75 -0.50 0.51
C LEU A 43 -0.15 -1.54 -0.44
N ASP A 44 0.39 -2.64 0.08
CA ASP A 44 1.04 -3.68 -0.72
C ASP A 44 0.01 -4.52 -1.50
N ARG A 45 -0.86 -3.81 -2.22
CA ARG A 45 -1.95 -4.42 -2.99
C ARG A 45 -2.27 -3.58 -4.22
N CYS A 46 -2.10 -4.17 -5.39
CA CYS A 46 -2.48 -3.56 -6.66
C CYS A 46 -4.01 -3.43 -6.75
N PRO A 47 -4.56 -2.27 -7.15
CA PRO A 47 -6.00 -2.06 -7.26
C PRO A 47 -6.69 -2.95 -8.28
N HIS A 48 -5.95 -3.48 -9.27
CA HIS A 48 -6.49 -4.37 -10.30
C HIS A 48 -6.94 -5.73 -9.72
N LYS A 49 -5.97 -6.57 -9.32
CA LYS A 49 -6.23 -7.94 -8.80
C LYS A 49 -5.43 -8.28 -7.55
N GLY A 50 -5.06 -7.27 -6.78
CA GLY A 50 -4.43 -7.47 -5.49
C GLY A 50 -3.00 -7.98 -5.53
N GLY A 51 -2.28 -7.84 -6.64
CA GLY A 51 -0.87 -8.23 -6.73
C GLY A 51 0.00 -7.46 -5.75
N PRO A 52 1.05 -8.06 -5.18
CA PRO A 52 1.94 -7.40 -4.22
C PRO A 52 2.82 -6.38 -4.95
N LEU A 53 2.60 -5.09 -4.67
CA LEU A 53 3.35 -4.00 -5.29
C LEU A 53 4.81 -3.98 -4.83
N SER A 54 5.09 -4.49 -3.62
CA SER A 54 6.47 -4.63 -3.11
C SER A 54 7.37 -5.54 -3.93
N GLN A 55 6.80 -6.41 -4.76
CA GLN A 55 7.51 -7.28 -5.69
C GLN A 55 7.57 -6.71 -7.11
N GLY A 56 7.03 -5.52 -7.31
CA GLY A 56 7.03 -4.83 -8.59
C GLY A 56 8.36 -4.16 -8.92
N ILE A 57 8.45 -3.64 -10.13
CA ILE A 57 9.62 -2.90 -10.62
C ILE A 57 9.38 -1.41 -10.43
N VAL A 58 10.24 -0.74 -9.66
CA VAL A 58 10.21 0.70 -9.48
C VAL A 58 10.93 1.39 -10.64
N PHE A 59 10.30 2.38 -11.24
CA PHE A 59 10.89 3.20 -12.30
C PHE A 59 10.38 4.64 -12.21
N GLY A 60 11.30 5.59 -12.11
CA GLY A 60 10.95 6.97 -11.79
C GLY A 60 10.09 7.04 -10.53
N GLU A 61 8.92 7.64 -10.63
CA GLU A 61 7.94 7.77 -9.54
C GLU A 61 6.78 6.76 -9.65
N HIS A 62 7.02 5.58 -10.25
CA HIS A 62 6.00 4.55 -10.45
C HIS A 62 6.51 3.18 -10.04
N VAL A 63 5.58 2.29 -9.77
CA VAL A 63 5.84 0.84 -9.62
C VAL A 63 4.98 0.06 -10.61
N ALA A 64 5.61 -0.84 -11.36
CA ALA A 64 4.90 -1.79 -12.23
C ALA A 64 4.50 -3.01 -11.42
N CYS A 65 3.21 -3.31 -11.37
CA CYS A 65 2.68 -4.50 -10.70
C CYS A 65 3.20 -5.79 -11.38
N PRO A 66 3.70 -6.79 -10.61
CA PRO A 66 4.29 -7.99 -11.17
C PRO A 66 3.29 -8.91 -11.88
N LEU A 67 1.99 -8.75 -11.64
CA LEU A 67 0.99 -9.64 -12.25
C LEU A 67 0.58 -9.22 -13.65
N HIS A 68 0.23 -7.95 -13.85
CA HIS A 68 -0.32 -7.47 -15.13
C HIS A 68 0.33 -6.17 -15.61
N ASN A 69 1.45 -5.80 -15.03
CA ASN A 69 2.26 -4.65 -15.42
C ASN A 69 1.56 -3.28 -15.30
N TRP A 70 0.51 -3.19 -14.48
CA TRP A 70 -0.10 -1.90 -14.17
C TRP A 70 0.92 -0.96 -13.52
N ALA A 71 1.09 0.21 -14.08
CA ALA A 71 1.96 1.24 -13.52
C ALA A 71 1.17 2.08 -12.52
N ILE A 72 1.57 2.00 -11.25
CA ILE A 72 0.96 2.74 -10.15
C ILE A 72 1.90 3.88 -9.75
N SER A 73 1.39 5.08 -9.72
CA SER A 73 2.14 6.26 -9.25
C SER A 73 2.41 6.17 -7.74
N LEU A 74 3.63 6.38 -7.35
CA LEU A 74 4.06 6.42 -5.95
C LEU A 74 3.63 7.72 -5.27
N VAL A 75 3.43 8.79 -6.07
CA VAL A 75 3.11 10.14 -5.58
C VAL A 75 1.66 10.24 -5.13
N ASP A 76 0.72 9.72 -5.92
CA ASP A 76 -0.72 9.82 -5.66
C ASP A 76 -1.42 8.46 -5.50
N GLY A 77 -0.75 7.36 -5.83
CA GLY A 77 -1.30 6.01 -5.76
C GLY A 77 -2.16 5.63 -6.96
N GLU A 78 -2.34 6.52 -7.94
CA GLU A 78 -3.21 6.27 -9.07
C GLU A 78 -2.56 5.35 -10.11
N ALA A 79 -3.38 4.54 -10.76
CA ALA A 79 -2.96 3.77 -11.93
C ALA A 79 -2.78 4.69 -13.12
N ARG A 80 -1.71 4.48 -13.89
CA ARG A 80 -1.46 5.24 -15.12
C ARG A 80 -2.44 4.83 -16.21
N ALA A 81 -3.03 5.83 -16.89
CA ALA A 81 -3.92 5.58 -18.03
C ALA A 81 -3.30 4.62 -19.06
N PRO A 82 -4.08 3.72 -19.67
CA PRO A 82 -5.54 3.64 -19.66
C PRO A 82 -6.15 2.92 -18.45
N ASP A 83 -5.33 2.43 -17.53
CA ASP A 83 -5.79 1.71 -16.34
C ASP A 83 -6.45 2.67 -15.34
N ILE A 84 -7.47 2.20 -14.63
CA ILE A 84 -8.23 2.99 -13.66
C ILE A 84 -8.23 2.27 -12.31
N GLY A 85 -7.67 2.91 -11.31
CA GLY A 85 -7.62 2.39 -9.95
C GLY A 85 -6.66 3.18 -9.07
N CYS A 86 -6.74 2.98 -7.78
CA CYS A 86 -5.92 3.68 -6.81
C CYS A 86 -5.44 2.74 -5.69
N ALA A 87 -4.16 2.77 -5.39
CA ALA A 87 -3.58 2.13 -4.22
C ALA A 87 -3.56 3.11 -3.05
N THR A 88 -3.98 2.65 -1.87
CA THR A 88 -3.98 3.49 -0.67
C THR A 88 -2.56 3.94 -0.32
N ARG A 89 -2.39 5.23 -0.09
CA ARG A 89 -1.13 5.84 0.34
C ARG A 89 -1.05 5.94 1.86
N PHE A 90 0.19 5.94 2.34
CA PHE A 90 0.52 6.22 3.74
C PHE A 90 1.42 7.43 3.82
N ALA A 91 1.23 8.25 4.85
CA ALA A 91 2.10 9.37 5.14
C ALA A 91 3.50 8.87 5.52
N VAL A 92 4.52 9.38 4.84
CA VAL A 92 5.92 9.04 5.06
C VAL A 92 6.66 10.27 5.55
N ARG A 93 7.48 10.09 6.56
CA ARG A 93 8.43 11.09 7.07
C ARG A 93 9.83 10.52 7.04
N VAL A 94 10.74 11.26 6.43
CA VAL A 94 12.16 10.90 6.40
C VAL A 94 12.95 11.99 7.10
N GLU A 95 13.61 11.65 8.20
CA GLU A 95 14.46 12.55 8.97
C GLU A 95 15.77 11.87 9.32
N ALA A 96 16.88 12.51 8.99
CA ALA A 96 18.23 11.98 9.25
C ALA A 96 18.42 10.53 8.75
N GLY A 97 17.85 10.20 7.59
CA GLY A 97 17.91 8.85 7.03
C GLY A 97 17.00 7.82 7.71
N VAL A 98 16.12 8.26 8.61
CA VAL A 98 15.13 7.41 9.29
C VAL A 98 13.78 7.57 8.63
N VAL A 99 13.16 6.45 8.26
CA VAL A 99 11.82 6.37 7.68
C VAL A 99 10.81 6.06 8.77
N SER A 100 9.79 6.90 8.88
CA SER A 100 8.68 6.72 9.80
C SER A 100 7.34 6.82 9.06
N LEU A 101 6.35 6.05 9.48
CA LEU A 101 4.97 6.11 9.01
C LEU A 101 4.04 6.55 10.14
N LEU A 102 2.91 7.14 9.76
CA LEU A 102 1.91 7.58 10.73
C LEU A 102 1.20 6.34 11.34
N GLY A 103 1.29 6.17 12.65
CA GLY A 103 0.76 5.00 13.37
C GLY A 103 -0.75 4.87 13.25
N SER A 104 -1.49 5.98 13.29
CA SER A 104 -2.93 6.00 13.07
C SER A 104 -3.33 5.47 11.69
N GLU A 105 -2.58 5.80 10.64
CA GLU A 105 -2.82 5.27 9.30
C GLU A 105 -2.48 3.78 9.22
N LEU A 106 -1.39 3.35 9.86
CA LEU A 106 -1.03 1.94 9.95
C LEU A 106 -2.12 1.10 10.65
N ALA A 107 -2.84 1.68 11.58
CA ALA A 107 -3.91 1.01 12.32
C ALA A 107 -5.28 1.04 11.61
N THR A 108 -5.49 1.93 10.65
CA THR A 108 -6.82 2.18 10.06
C THR A 108 -6.92 1.94 8.56
N LEU A 109 -5.87 2.26 7.80
CA LEU A 109 -5.93 2.16 6.34
C LEU A 109 -5.68 0.72 5.85
N GLY A 110 -6.46 0.28 4.86
CA GLY A 110 -6.31 -1.04 4.24
C GLY A 110 -6.58 -2.20 5.19
N ILE A 111 -7.37 -1.98 6.22
CA ILE A 111 -7.91 -3.02 7.09
C ILE A 111 -9.32 -3.33 6.61
N ASP A 112 -9.54 -4.54 6.12
CA ASP A 112 -10.86 -5.02 5.77
C ASP A 112 -11.67 -5.19 7.06
N LYS A 113 -12.58 -4.28 7.34
CA LYS A 113 -13.46 -4.33 8.53
C LYS A 113 -14.28 -5.62 8.61
N ALA A 114 -14.50 -6.29 7.48
CA ALA A 114 -15.18 -7.59 7.44
C ALA A 114 -14.33 -8.72 8.07
N ALA A 115 -13.01 -8.62 8.03
CA ALA A 115 -12.13 -9.62 8.64
C ALA A 115 -12.06 -9.49 10.17
N LEU A 116 -12.38 -8.31 10.72
CA LEU A 116 -12.41 -8.07 12.17
C LEU A 116 -13.74 -8.48 12.83
N ALA A 117 -14.82 -8.60 12.05
CA ALA A 117 -16.15 -8.99 12.55
C ALA A 117 -16.37 -10.51 12.63
N GLY A 118 -15.41 -11.32 12.24
CA GLY A 118 -15.54 -12.77 12.07
C GLY A 118 -14.78 -13.64 13.06
N VAL A 119 -14.34 -13.13 14.19
CA VAL A 119 -13.74 -13.98 15.24
C VAL A 119 -14.67 -14.03 16.45
N ASP A 120 -15.81 -14.73 16.30
CA ASP A 120 -16.54 -15.25 17.43
C ASP A 120 -15.82 -16.50 17.95
N PRO A 121 -15.37 -16.52 19.22
CA PRO A 121 -14.64 -17.67 19.78
C PRO A 121 -15.53 -18.86 20.13
N ALA A 122 -16.75 -18.97 19.60
CA ALA A 122 -17.74 -19.93 20.05
C ALA A 122 -18.24 -20.94 19.00
N THR A 123 -17.53 -21.17 17.88
CA THR A 123 -17.97 -22.23 16.95
C THR A 123 -16.83 -23.10 16.46
N ALA A 124 -16.13 -23.72 17.41
CA ALA A 124 -15.32 -24.90 17.14
C ALA A 124 -16.13 -26.14 17.55
N ARG A 125 -17.18 -26.52 16.80
CA ARG A 125 -17.74 -27.89 16.82
C ARG A 125 -18.68 -28.12 15.64
N GLY A 126 -18.32 -29.10 14.82
CA GLY A 126 -19.31 -29.91 14.09
C GLY A 126 -19.39 -29.68 12.58
N MET A 127 -18.58 -30.38 11.90
CA MET A 127 -18.89 -31.43 10.89
C MET A 127 -19.73 -31.11 9.67
N THR A 128 -19.14 -31.53 8.62
CA THR A 128 -19.56 -32.32 7.45
C THR A 128 -19.60 -31.54 6.13
N ALA A 129 -18.77 -32.10 5.27
CA ALA A 129 -18.70 -31.78 3.85
C ALA A 129 -20.03 -32.15 3.16
N THR A 130 -20.50 -31.25 2.32
CA THR A 130 -21.29 -31.63 1.15
C THR A 130 -20.86 -30.77 -0.03
N LEU A 131 -20.34 -31.45 -1.02
CA LEU A 131 -20.08 -30.95 -2.38
C LEU A 131 -21.40 -30.55 -3.03
N SER A 132 -21.52 -29.30 -3.49
CA SER A 132 -22.50 -28.99 -4.52
C SER A 132 -22.11 -27.75 -5.31
N SER A 133 -21.82 -28.02 -6.57
CA SER A 133 -22.09 -27.22 -7.79
C SER A 133 -21.92 -25.70 -7.75
N ASN A 134 -20.90 -25.29 -8.46
CA ASN A 134 -20.58 -23.96 -8.94
C ASN A 134 -21.64 -23.41 -9.92
N PRO A 135 -22.21 -22.24 -9.72
CA PRO A 135 -22.77 -21.45 -10.81
C PRO A 135 -21.82 -20.29 -11.14
N ARG A 136 -21.59 -20.14 -12.42
CA ARG A 136 -20.90 -19.06 -13.12
C ARG A 136 -21.23 -17.71 -12.50
N ALA A 137 -20.22 -17.05 -11.93
CA ALA A 137 -20.29 -15.64 -11.60
C ALA A 137 -19.75 -14.82 -12.77
N SER A 138 -20.67 -14.13 -13.41
CA SER A 138 -20.44 -13.02 -14.30
C SER A 138 -19.67 -11.92 -13.59
N SER A 139 -18.68 -11.35 -14.27
CA SER A 139 -17.89 -10.20 -13.85
C SER A 139 -18.78 -8.98 -13.62
N PRO A 140 -18.65 -8.29 -12.50
CA PRO A 140 -18.94 -6.87 -12.45
C PRO A 140 -17.61 -6.10 -12.60
N SER A 141 -17.57 -5.27 -13.61
CA SER A 141 -16.63 -4.16 -13.71
C SER A 141 -17.04 -3.09 -12.69
N ASP A 142 -16.69 -3.28 -11.45
CA ASP A 142 -16.76 -2.23 -10.45
C ASP A 142 -15.42 -1.50 -10.42
N ALA A 143 -15.29 -0.53 -11.32
CA ALA A 143 -14.32 0.53 -11.17
C ALA A 143 -14.73 1.34 -9.95
N ASN A 144 -14.14 1.01 -8.81
CA ASN A 144 -14.29 1.80 -7.60
C ASN A 144 -13.52 3.12 -7.81
N PRO A 145 -14.21 4.27 -7.94
CA PRO A 145 -13.51 5.54 -8.09
C PRO A 145 -12.68 5.79 -6.84
N CYS A 146 -11.45 6.26 -7.01
CA CYS A 146 -10.58 6.66 -5.91
C CYS A 146 -11.36 7.51 -4.92
N PRO A 147 -11.48 7.11 -3.65
CA PRO A 147 -12.07 7.99 -2.66
C PRO A 147 -11.21 9.26 -2.57
N SER A 148 -11.85 10.41 -2.45
CA SER A 148 -11.22 11.75 -2.39
C SER A 148 -10.14 11.89 -1.29
N SER A 149 -9.98 10.89 -0.44
CA SER A 149 -8.92 10.79 0.55
C SER A 149 -7.54 10.40 -0.02
N CYS A 150 -7.44 9.98 -1.27
CA CYS A 150 -6.13 9.83 -1.92
C CYS A 150 -5.48 11.19 -2.22
N ALA A 151 -6.27 12.27 -2.28
CA ALA A 151 -5.82 13.61 -2.65
C ALA A 151 -5.39 14.51 -1.47
N GLN A 152 -5.47 14.04 -0.22
CA GLN A 152 -5.22 14.89 0.94
C GLN A 152 -4.00 14.43 1.75
N SER A 153 -2.86 14.93 1.37
CA SER A 153 -1.72 15.32 2.22
C SER A 153 -0.59 15.86 1.35
N GLN A 154 -0.84 16.98 0.69
CA GLN A 154 0.26 17.83 0.26
C GLN A 154 0.58 18.75 1.44
N ASP A 155 1.42 18.30 2.37
CA ASP A 155 2.16 19.20 3.23
C ASP A 155 3.38 19.68 2.43
N PRO A 156 3.47 20.99 2.07
CA PRO A 156 4.55 21.52 1.25
C PRO A 156 5.87 21.66 2.02
N ARG A 157 6.04 21.02 3.16
CA ARG A 157 7.22 21.10 4.03
C ARG A 157 8.16 19.90 3.98
N VAL A 158 8.05 19.06 2.94
CA VAL A 158 9.11 18.07 2.71
C VAL A 158 10.30 18.79 2.10
N ALA A 159 11.25 19.06 2.97
CA ALA A 159 12.45 19.83 2.75
C ALA A 159 13.23 19.37 1.52
N THR A 160 13.49 20.31 0.63
CA THR A 160 14.62 20.29 -0.30
C THR A 160 15.93 20.00 0.45
N PRO A 161 16.76 19.07 0.02
CA PRO A 161 18.08 18.92 0.57
C PRO A 161 18.92 20.15 0.19
N ILE A 162 19.35 20.89 1.19
CA ILE A 162 20.35 21.94 1.03
C ILE A 162 21.69 21.25 0.82
N PHE A 163 22.11 21.11 -0.42
CA PHE A 163 23.53 20.90 -0.73
C PHE A 163 24.23 22.24 -0.55
N SER A 164 25.02 22.38 0.51
CA SER A 164 26.07 23.39 0.60
C SER A 164 27.38 22.75 0.16
N VAL A 165 28.02 23.43 -0.77
CA VAL A 165 29.38 23.21 -1.29
C VAL A 165 30.42 23.27 -0.17
#